data_b7c75d51137e00a4072803cfcae8fed2
#
_entry.id   b7c75d51137e00a4072803cfcae8fed2
#
_cell.length_a   1.000
_cell.length_b   1.000
_cell.length_c   1.000
_cell.angle_alpha   90.00
_cell.angle_beta   90.00
_cell.angle_gamma   90.00
#
_symmetry.space_group_name_H-M   'P 1'
#
loop_
_entity.id
_entity.type
_entity.pdbx_description
1 polymer ?
#
loop_
_entity_poly.entity_id
_entity_poly.type
_entity_poly.pdbx_seq_one_letter_code
_entity_poly.pdbx_strand_id
1 'polypeptide(L)'
;GRFLEGKHFLNEIPEILSNDLHTNIESILNREKEKDDLRFSLGEPARTLRIVLQSVLDTNRVELKGIAVTIQDLTREVELNAAQNRFISNVSHELRTPLFNIKSYVETLHDLKDQLSDEEQIEFLGIANSETDRLTRLVNDVLDLSRLESGKIVQLEQMDIKPAIEQTLRNYRLNAIEK
;
A
#
# COMPACT_ATOMS: atom_id res chain seq x y z
N GLY A 1 -25.85 -15.41 3.03
CA GLY A 1 -26.77 -14.31 2.86
C GLY A 1 -28.14 -14.62 3.49
N ARG A 2 -28.69 -13.71 4.30
CA ARG A 2 -30.06 -13.81 4.80
C ARG A 2 -30.98 -13.22 3.74
N PHE A 3 -31.94 -13.99 3.26
CA PHE A 3 -33.06 -13.46 2.45
C PHE A 3 -34.01 -12.69 3.40
N LEU A 4 -34.30 -11.43 3.06
CA LEU A 4 -35.22 -10.55 3.78
C LEU A 4 -36.52 -10.39 2.99
N GLU A 5 -37.09 -11.51 2.51
CA GLU A 5 -38.31 -11.52 1.70
C GLU A 5 -39.50 -10.99 2.55
N GLY A 6 -40.23 -10.02 2.01
CA GLY A 6 -41.38 -9.41 2.67
C GLY A 6 -41.08 -8.36 3.76
N LYS A 7 -39.78 -8.04 4.02
CA LYS A 7 -39.41 -6.98 4.95
C LYS A 7 -39.07 -5.69 4.20
N HIS A 8 -39.43 -4.56 4.81
CA HIS A 8 -39.05 -3.26 4.25
C HIS A 8 -37.55 -3.05 4.40
N PHE A 9 -36.82 -3.01 3.30
CA PHE A 9 -35.36 -2.95 3.25
C PHE A 9 -34.77 -1.87 4.14
N LEU A 10 -35.39 -0.67 4.16
CA LEU A 10 -34.92 0.47 4.94
C LEU A 10 -34.97 0.28 6.46
N ASN A 11 -35.86 -0.60 6.97
CA ASN A 11 -35.98 -0.88 8.39
C ASN A 11 -34.88 -1.81 8.92
N GLU A 12 -34.15 -2.46 8.05
CA GLU A 12 -33.07 -3.40 8.39
C GLU A 12 -31.67 -2.74 8.26
N ILE A 13 -31.62 -1.46 7.86
CA ILE A 13 -30.38 -0.70 7.68
C ILE A 13 -30.09 0.12 8.95
N PRO A 14 -28.81 0.19 9.40
CA PRO A 14 -28.42 1.06 10.49
C PRO A 14 -28.84 2.52 10.27
N GLU A 15 -29.32 3.19 11.30
CA GLU A 15 -29.81 4.58 11.26
C GLU A 15 -28.84 5.56 10.60
N ILE A 16 -27.51 5.36 10.79
CA ILE A 16 -26.44 6.17 10.17
C ILE A 16 -26.48 6.14 8.65
N LEU A 17 -26.95 5.04 8.06
CA LEU A 17 -27.05 4.89 6.60
C LEU A 17 -28.42 5.32 6.07
N SER A 18 -29.41 5.40 6.93
CA SER A 18 -30.82 5.51 6.54
C SER A 18 -31.10 6.86 5.83
N ASN A 19 -30.56 7.98 6.32
CA ASN A 19 -30.87 9.29 5.76
C ASN A 19 -30.27 9.48 4.35
N ASP A 20 -29.00 9.17 4.16
CA ASP A 20 -28.35 9.30 2.86
C ASP A 20 -28.94 8.34 1.84
N LEU A 21 -29.25 7.10 2.26
CA LEU A 21 -29.92 6.12 1.39
C LEU A 21 -31.33 6.53 1.02
N HIS A 22 -32.12 7.05 1.96
CA HIS A 22 -33.47 7.57 1.68
C HIS A 22 -33.45 8.68 0.64
N THR A 23 -32.63 9.71 0.84
CA THR A 23 -32.52 10.83 -0.08
C THR A 23 -32.11 10.39 -1.49
N ASN A 24 -31.16 9.48 -1.58
CA ASN A 24 -30.68 9.00 -2.89
C ASN A 24 -31.70 8.03 -3.56
N ILE A 25 -32.40 7.22 -2.79
CA ILE A 25 -33.51 6.41 -3.32
C ILE A 25 -34.64 7.29 -3.85
N GLU A 26 -35.03 8.34 -3.13
CA GLU A 26 -36.05 9.28 -3.56
C GLU A 26 -35.64 10.00 -4.84
N SER A 27 -34.40 10.45 -4.97
CA SER A 27 -33.88 11.08 -6.20
C SER A 27 -33.94 10.12 -7.41
N ILE A 28 -33.69 8.81 -7.20
CA ILE A 28 -33.83 7.81 -8.27
C ILE A 28 -35.29 7.53 -8.59
N LEU A 29 -36.17 7.47 -7.59
CA LEU A 29 -37.60 7.28 -7.79
C LEU A 29 -38.23 8.48 -8.54
N ASN A 30 -37.78 9.68 -8.23
CA ASN A 30 -38.20 10.91 -8.91
C ASN A 30 -37.55 11.10 -10.30
N ARG A 31 -36.68 10.16 -10.73
CA ARG A 31 -35.94 10.19 -12.00
C ARG A 31 -34.96 11.37 -12.14
N GLU A 32 -34.51 11.90 -11.02
CA GLU A 32 -33.47 12.95 -11.00
C GLU A 32 -32.08 12.35 -11.29
N LYS A 33 -31.89 11.06 -10.91
CA LYS A 33 -30.70 10.28 -11.15
C LYS A 33 -31.05 8.87 -11.62
N GLU A 34 -30.20 8.26 -12.44
CA GLU A 34 -30.33 6.86 -12.85
C GLU A 34 -29.52 5.90 -11.95
N LYS A 35 -28.45 6.42 -11.37
CA LYS A 35 -27.51 5.65 -10.54
C LYS A 35 -26.91 6.52 -9.46
N ASP A 36 -26.61 5.92 -8.31
CA ASP A 36 -25.78 6.52 -7.26
C ASP A 36 -24.80 5.52 -6.66
N ASP A 37 -23.68 6.00 -6.11
CA ASP A 37 -22.57 5.19 -5.58
C ASP A 37 -22.13 5.80 -4.25
N LEU A 38 -22.43 5.11 -3.17
CA LEU A 38 -22.22 5.57 -1.80
C LEU A 38 -21.17 4.70 -1.12
N ARG A 39 -20.32 5.32 -0.29
CA ARG A 39 -19.35 4.61 0.54
C ARG A 39 -19.54 4.99 2.00
N PHE A 40 -19.56 3.99 2.85
CA PHE A 40 -19.75 4.13 4.28
C PHE A 40 -18.71 3.34 5.05
N SER A 41 -18.22 3.93 6.15
CA SER A 41 -17.39 3.24 7.13
C SER A 41 -18.22 2.98 8.38
N LEU A 42 -18.35 1.74 8.81
CA LEU A 42 -19.24 1.29 9.87
C LEU A 42 -18.53 0.36 10.86
N GLY A 43 -18.90 0.48 12.12
CA GLY A 43 -18.56 -0.47 13.18
C GLY A 43 -17.13 -0.32 13.74
N GLU A 44 -16.86 -1.13 14.77
CA GLU A 44 -15.52 -1.34 15.33
C GLU A 44 -15.29 -2.86 15.42
N PRO A 45 -14.33 -3.42 14.62
CA PRO A 45 -13.44 -2.73 13.68
C PRO A 45 -14.18 -2.13 12.47
N ALA A 46 -13.67 -1.02 11.96
CA ALA A 46 -14.29 -0.28 10.85
C ALA A 46 -14.39 -1.15 9.59
N ARG A 47 -15.60 -1.25 9.02
CA ARG A 47 -15.85 -1.90 7.73
C ARG A 47 -16.23 -0.85 6.71
N THR A 48 -15.65 -0.95 5.51
CA THR A 48 -15.99 -0.07 4.39
C THR A 48 -16.95 -0.79 3.46
N LEU A 49 -18.19 -0.28 3.41
CA LEU A 49 -19.22 -0.77 2.50
C LEU A 49 -19.41 0.19 1.34
N ARG A 50 -19.55 -0.35 0.14
CA ARG A 50 -19.98 0.36 -1.05
C ARG A 50 -21.40 -0.06 -1.39
N ILE A 51 -22.31 0.91 -1.52
CA ILE A 51 -23.71 0.69 -1.90
C ILE A 51 -23.94 1.38 -3.23
N VAL A 52 -24.28 0.59 -4.23
CA VAL A 52 -24.64 1.10 -5.57
C VAL A 52 -26.14 0.95 -5.74
N LEU A 53 -26.80 2.08 -5.98
CA LEU A 53 -28.21 2.17 -6.32
C LEU A 53 -28.34 2.39 -7.82
N GLN A 54 -29.22 1.64 -8.48
CA GLN A 54 -29.46 1.78 -9.91
C GLN A 54 -30.95 1.60 -10.24
N SER A 55 -31.51 2.50 -11.05
CA SER A 55 -32.87 2.38 -11.56
C SER A 55 -33.01 1.14 -12.44
N VAL A 56 -34.09 0.39 -12.24
CA VAL A 56 -34.48 -0.73 -13.10
C VAL A 56 -35.70 -0.31 -13.89
N LEU A 57 -35.54 -0.17 -15.20
CA LEU A 57 -36.58 0.23 -16.12
C LEU A 57 -37.23 -1.01 -16.79
N ASP A 58 -38.41 -0.83 -17.34
CA ASP A 58 -39.06 -1.84 -18.18
C ASP A 58 -38.30 -2.10 -19.48
N THR A 59 -38.76 -3.07 -20.26
CA THR A 59 -38.18 -3.48 -21.55
C THR A 59 -38.11 -2.29 -22.55
N ASN A 60 -39.05 -1.36 -22.47
CA ASN A 60 -39.15 -0.18 -23.34
C ASN A 60 -38.38 1.02 -22.76
N ARG A 61 -37.75 0.90 -21.58
CA ARG A 61 -37.05 1.93 -20.84
C ARG A 61 -37.91 3.17 -20.50
N VAL A 62 -39.20 2.98 -20.36
CA VAL A 62 -40.18 4.07 -20.09
C VAL A 62 -40.61 4.06 -18.63
N GLU A 63 -40.95 2.87 -18.09
CA GLU A 63 -41.45 2.77 -16.72
C GLU A 63 -40.36 2.31 -15.75
N LEU A 64 -40.28 2.98 -14.60
CA LEU A 64 -39.43 2.56 -13.48
C LEU A 64 -40.07 1.35 -12.80
N LYS A 65 -39.44 0.18 -12.84
CA LYS A 65 -39.89 -1.05 -12.21
C LYS A 65 -39.39 -1.21 -10.77
N GLY A 66 -38.28 -0.53 -10.46
CA GLY A 66 -37.69 -0.61 -9.13
C GLY A 66 -36.27 -0.05 -9.09
N ILE A 67 -35.60 -0.29 -7.98
CA ILE A 67 -34.22 0.06 -7.76
C ILE A 67 -33.43 -1.21 -7.42
N ALA A 68 -32.37 -1.46 -8.16
CA ALA A 68 -31.38 -2.48 -7.80
C ALA A 68 -30.39 -1.90 -6.78
N VAL A 69 -30.21 -2.61 -5.68
CA VAL A 69 -29.26 -2.24 -4.62
C VAL A 69 -28.16 -3.28 -4.59
N THR A 70 -26.92 -2.86 -4.85
CA THR A 70 -25.74 -3.73 -4.74
C THR A 70 -24.91 -3.28 -3.56
N ILE A 71 -24.62 -4.18 -2.64
CA ILE A 71 -23.79 -3.92 -1.46
C ILE A 71 -22.50 -4.73 -1.59
N GLN A 72 -21.36 -4.05 -1.51
CA GLN A 72 -20.03 -4.64 -1.57
C GLN A 72 -19.24 -4.30 -0.30
N ASP A 73 -18.62 -5.29 0.31
CA ASP A 73 -17.66 -5.08 1.38
C ASP A 73 -16.27 -4.84 0.77
N LEU A 74 -15.80 -3.61 0.86
CA LEU A 74 -14.50 -3.17 0.35
C LEU A 74 -13.44 -3.05 1.47
N THR A 75 -13.73 -3.53 2.68
CA THR A 75 -12.85 -3.36 3.85
C THR A 75 -11.43 -3.83 3.54
N ARG A 76 -11.31 -5.06 3.05
CA ARG A 76 -10.01 -5.65 2.72
C ARG A 76 -9.26 -4.87 1.62
N GLU A 77 -9.97 -4.39 0.61
CA GLU A 77 -9.37 -3.62 -0.48
C GLU A 77 -8.84 -2.27 0.03
N VAL A 78 -9.62 -1.58 0.86
CA VAL A 78 -9.22 -0.30 1.47
C VAL A 78 -8.03 -0.48 2.42
N GLU A 79 -8.04 -1.54 3.24
CA GLU A 79 -6.93 -1.87 4.14
C GLU A 79 -5.65 -2.18 3.38
N LEU A 80 -5.73 -2.97 2.31
CA LEU A 80 -4.59 -3.29 1.44
C LEU A 80 -4.03 -2.03 0.77
N ASN A 81 -4.88 -1.19 0.20
CA ASN A 81 -4.48 0.08 -0.40
C ASN A 81 -3.83 1.02 0.62
N ALA A 82 -4.38 1.10 1.84
CA ALA A 82 -3.80 1.90 2.91
C ALA A 82 -2.44 1.36 3.36
N ALA A 83 -2.27 0.04 3.44
CA ALA A 83 -1.00 -0.60 3.76
C ALA A 83 0.05 -0.35 2.66
N GLN A 84 -0.33 -0.47 1.39
CA GLN A 84 0.53 -0.19 0.25
C GLN A 84 0.98 1.28 0.21
N ASN A 85 0.07 2.21 0.44
CA ASN A 85 0.41 3.65 0.49
C ASN A 85 1.37 3.97 1.65
N ARG A 86 1.16 3.37 2.83
CA ARG A 86 2.09 3.50 3.97
C ARG A 86 3.46 2.93 3.64
N PHE A 87 3.52 1.78 3.00
CA PHE A 87 4.76 1.16 2.56
C PHE A 87 5.54 2.08 1.61
N ILE A 88 4.89 2.58 0.55
CA ILE A 88 5.52 3.51 -0.42
C ILE A 88 6.03 4.78 0.29
N SER A 89 5.25 5.34 1.21
CA SER A 89 5.65 6.50 1.98
C SER A 89 6.89 6.23 2.84
N ASN A 90 6.90 5.10 3.57
CA ASN A 90 8.02 4.71 4.41
C ASN A 90 9.30 4.47 3.60
N VAL A 91 9.22 3.73 2.49
CA VAL A 91 10.35 3.51 1.58
C VAL A 91 10.89 4.84 1.06
N SER A 92 10.01 5.76 0.66
CA SER A 92 10.42 7.09 0.17
C SER A 92 11.17 7.90 1.24
N HIS A 93 10.74 7.82 2.49
CA HIS A 93 11.43 8.46 3.61
C HIS A 93 12.77 7.81 3.90
N GLU A 94 12.84 6.49 3.94
CA GLU A 94 14.08 5.73 4.20
C GLU A 94 15.13 5.90 3.08
N LEU A 95 14.71 6.11 1.83
CA LEU A 95 15.60 6.43 0.71
C LEU A 95 16.10 7.88 0.75
N ARG A 96 15.26 8.82 1.19
CA ARG A 96 15.61 10.26 1.17
C ARG A 96 16.74 10.61 2.11
N THR A 97 16.76 10.01 3.30
CA THR A 97 17.76 10.33 4.33
C THR A 97 19.20 10.02 3.89
N PRO A 98 19.55 8.79 3.48
CA PRO A 98 20.89 8.48 2.99
C PRO A 98 21.25 9.30 1.74
N LEU A 99 20.30 9.52 0.83
CA LEU A 99 20.52 10.34 -0.36
C LEU A 99 20.88 11.79 0.00
N PHE A 100 20.17 12.38 0.98
CA PHE A 100 20.48 13.72 1.46
C PHE A 100 21.87 13.79 2.11
N ASN A 101 22.22 12.79 2.92
CA ASN A 101 23.55 12.71 3.55
C ASN A 101 24.64 12.62 2.50
N ILE A 102 24.52 11.69 1.53
CA ILE A 102 25.48 11.58 0.42
C ILE A 102 25.64 12.91 -0.29
N LYS A 103 24.51 13.55 -0.66
CA LYS A 103 24.53 14.84 -1.34
C LYS A 103 25.25 15.90 -0.51
N SER A 104 24.94 16.03 0.78
CA SER A 104 25.55 17.02 1.67
C SER A 104 27.07 16.85 1.79
N TYR A 105 27.55 15.61 1.99
CA TYR A 105 29.00 15.37 2.09
C TYR A 105 29.71 15.60 0.75
N VAL A 106 29.10 15.21 -0.37
CA VAL A 106 29.66 15.48 -1.70
C VAL A 106 29.72 17.00 -1.99
N GLU A 107 28.65 17.75 -1.66
CA GLU A 107 28.63 19.22 -1.79
C GLU A 107 29.70 19.87 -0.90
N THR A 108 29.83 19.42 0.36
CA THR A 108 30.89 19.93 1.27
C THR A 108 32.27 19.65 0.71
N LEU A 109 32.54 18.47 0.21
CA LEU A 109 33.81 18.11 -0.43
C LEU A 109 34.09 18.94 -1.69
N HIS A 110 33.05 19.23 -2.47
CA HIS A 110 33.20 20.05 -3.67
C HIS A 110 33.47 21.51 -3.35
N ASP A 111 32.70 22.10 -2.42
CA ASP A 111 32.69 23.54 -2.17
C ASP A 111 33.83 23.99 -1.24
N LEU A 112 34.27 23.13 -0.31
CA LEU A 112 35.25 23.41 0.71
C LEU A 112 36.57 22.63 0.55
N LYS A 113 36.80 22.05 -0.64
CA LYS A 113 37.96 21.17 -0.93
C LYS A 113 39.30 21.74 -0.42
N ASP A 114 39.57 23.03 -0.66
CA ASP A 114 40.81 23.67 -0.33
C ASP A 114 40.90 24.11 1.17
N GLN A 115 39.82 23.96 1.92
CA GLN A 115 39.73 24.31 3.34
C GLN A 115 39.70 23.06 4.25
N LEU A 116 39.45 21.87 3.68
CA LEU A 116 39.42 20.60 4.40
C LEU A 116 40.79 19.94 4.40
N SER A 117 41.18 19.37 5.53
CA SER A 117 42.35 18.50 5.60
C SER A 117 42.12 17.19 4.82
N ASP A 118 43.21 16.51 4.46
CA ASP A 118 43.14 15.22 3.77
C ASP A 118 42.37 14.16 4.60
N GLU A 119 42.53 14.22 5.94
CA GLU A 119 41.83 13.34 6.88
C GLU A 119 40.31 13.58 6.85
N GLU A 120 39.85 14.84 6.87
CA GLU A 120 38.44 15.22 6.80
C GLU A 120 37.84 14.84 5.46
N GLN A 121 38.57 15.00 4.36
CA GLN A 121 38.12 14.57 3.03
C GLN A 121 37.89 13.05 2.97
N ILE A 122 38.83 12.28 3.53
CA ILE A 122 38.72 10.80 3.61
C ILE A 122 37.56 10.39 4.48
N GLU A 123 37.35 11.06 5.62
CA GLU A 123 36.20 10.78 6.51
C GLU A 123 34.87 11.02 5.79
N PHE A 124 34.69 12.16 5.13
CA PHE A 124 33.46 12.50 4.40
C PHE A 124 33.19 11.55 3.23
N LEU A 125 34.24 11.16 2.49
CA LEU A 125 34.12 10.12 1.46
C LEU A 125 33.70 8.76 2.05
N GLY A 126 34.25 8.40 3.21
CA GLY A 126 33.91 7.19 3.93
C GLY A 126 32.44 7.16 4.33
N ILE A 127 31.93 8.28 4.86
CA ILE A 127 30.51 8.42 5.23
C ILE A 127 29.63 8.33 3.99
N ALA A 128 29.94 9.07 2.93
CA ALA A 128 29.17 9.04 1.68
C ALA A 128 29.13 7.63 1.07
N ASN A 129 30.24 6.89 1.11
CA ASN A 129 30.31 5.52 0.65
C ASN A 129 29.45 4.58 1.50
N SER A 130 29.49 4.70 2.83
CA SER A 130 28.70 3.88 3.73
C SER A 130 27.20 4.10 3.57
N GLU A 131 26.76 5.34 3.31
CA GLU A 131 25.37 5.67 3.02
C GLU A 131 24.93 5.11 1.64
N THR A 132 25.85 5.07 0.67
CA THR A 132 25.61 4.43 -0.63
C THR A 132 25.38 2.92 -0.50
N ASP A 133 26.18 2.26 0.33
CA ASP A 133 26.01 0.82 0.61
C ASP A 133 24.68 0.54 1.35
N ARG A 134 24.29 1.44 2.26
CA ARG A 134 23.01 1.38 2.95
C ARG A 134 21.85 1.53 1.97
N LEU A 135 21.93 2.51 1.07
CA LEU A 135 20.92 2.75 0.04
C LEU A 135 20.78 1.55 -0.91
N THR A 136 21.90 0.96 -1.31
CA THR A 136 21.93 -0.22 -2.18
C THR A 136 21.22 -1.41 -1.52
N ARG A 137 21.47 -1.64 -0.23
CA ARG A 137 20.76 -2.70 0.53
C ARG A 137 19.27 -2.45 0.58
N LEU A 138 18.84 -1.22 0.92
CA LEU A 138 17.42 -0.87 1.00
C LEU A 138 16.70 -1.06 -0.36
N VAL A 139 17.33 -0.68 -1.47
CA VAL A 139 16.78 -0.90 -2.82
C VAL A 139 16.62 -2.40 -3.10
N ASN A 140 17.62 -3.21 -2.77
CA ASN A 140 17.54 -4.66 -2.95
C ASN A 140 16.42 -5.28 -2.11
N ASP A 141 16.25 -4.86 -0.84
CA ASP A 141 15.18 -5.33 0.05
C ASP A 141 13.79 -5.03 -0.55
N VAL A 142 13.61 -3.82 -1.11
CA VAL A 142 12.36 -3.42 -1.80
C VAL A 142 12.12 -4.25 -3.06
N LEU A 143 13.15 -4.51 -3.85
CA LEU A 143 13.04 -5.34 -5.06
C LEU A 143 12.70 -6.79 -4.72
N ASP A 144 13.29 -7.34 -3.67
CA ASP A 144 13.01 -8.71 -3.22
C ASP A 144 11.58 -8.83 -2.69
N LEU A 145 11.10 -7.83 -1.92
CA LEU A 145 9.70 -7.78 -1.50
C LEU A 145 8.74 -7.72 -2.71
N SER A 146 9.03 -6.88 -3.69
CA SER A 146 8.24 -6.76 -4.93
C SER A 146 8.19 -8.09 -5.71
N ARG A 147 9.29 -8.84 -5.73
CA ARG A 147 9.33 -10.18 -6.36
C ARG A 147 8.45 -11.18 -5.61
N LEU A 148 8.45 -11.15 -4.28
CA LEU A 148 7.60 -12.01 -3.46
C LEU A 148 6.12 -11.69 -3.67
N GLU A 149 5.75 -10.40 -3.72
CA GLU A 149 4.36 -9.96 -3.94
C GLU A 149 3.85 -10.30 -5.35
N SER A 150 4.73 -10.29 -6.35
CA SER A 150 4.35 -10.58 -7.75
C SER A 150 3.93 -12.03 -7.99
N GLY A 151 3.94 -12.88 -6.96
CA GLY A 151 3.51 -14.28 -7.04
C GLY A 151 4.37 -15.13 -7.99
N LYS A 152 5.57 -14.65 -8.37
CA LYS A 152 6.51 -15.49 -9.09
C LYS A 152 6.81 -16.70 -8.23
N ILE A 153 6.40 -17.85 -8.72
CA ILE A 153 6.62 -19.14 -8.08
C ILE A 153 8.12 -19.26 -7.77
N VAL A 154 8.44 -19.25 -6.49
CA VAL A 154 9.78 -19.63 -6.04
C VAL A 154 9.93 -21.09 -6.45
N GLN A 155 10.76 -21.37 -7.43
CA GLN A 155 11.11 -22.73 -7.77
C GLN A 155 11.90 -23.29 -6.59
N LEU A 156 11.30 -24.22 -5.88
CA LEU A 156 11.98 -24.93 -4.80
C LEU A 156 12.90 -25.97 -5.45
N GLU A 157 14.20 -25.75 -5.34
CA GLU A 157 15.20 -26.71 -5.77
C GLU A 157 15.81 -27.40 -4.55
N GLN A 158 16.18 -28.67 -4.72
CA GLN A 158 16.99 -29.38 -3.70
C GLN A 158 18.37 -28.72 -3.64
N MET A 159 18.69 -28.13 -2.49
CA MET A 159 19.98 -27.50 -2.25
C MET A 159 20.74 -28.26 -1.15
N ASP A 160 22.01 -28.56 -1.42
CA ASP A 160 22.91 -29.02 -0.35
C ASP A 160 23.28 -27.80 0.54
N ILE A 161 22.81 -27.85 1.77
CA ILE A 161 23.01 -26.76 2.75
C ILE A 161 24.48 -26.71 3.23
N LYS A 162 25.21 -27.82 3.19
CA LYS A 162 26.57 -27.92 3.75
C LYS A 162 27.56 -26.92 3.09
N PRO A 163 27.67 -26.83 1.76
CA PRO A 163 28.53 -25.83 1.11
C PRO A 163 28.16 -24.38 1.46
N ALA A 164 26.87 -24.07 1.57
CA ALA A 164 26.40 -22.73 1.91
C ALA A 164 26.80 -22.33 3.34
N ILE A 165 26.69 -23.26 4.29
CA ILE A 165 27.12 -23.05 5.68
C ILE A 165 28.65 -22.88 5.74
N GLU A 166 29.40 -23.73 5.06
CA GLU A 166 30.87 -23.67 5.04
C GLU A 166 31.37 -22.34 4.44
N GLN A 167 30.72 -21.86 3.39
CA GLN A 167 31.05 -20.55 2.77
C GLN A 167 30.73 -19.40 3.71
N THR A 168 29.59 -19.42 4.38
CA THR A 168 29.20 -18.40 5.36
C THR A 168 30.19 -18.37 6.51
N LEU A 169 30.55 -19.50 7.07
CA LEU A 169 31.54 -19.58 8.14
C LEU A 169 32.94 -19.10 7.75
N ARG A 170 33.36 -19.33 6.50
CA ARG A 170 34.62 -18.79 5.98
C ARG A 170 34.59 -17.27 5.92
N ASN A 171 33.50 -16.67 5.40
CA ASN A 171 33.36 -15.23 5.31
C ASN A 171 33.37 -14.57 6.70
N TYR A 172 32.68 -15.16 7.68
CA TYR A 172 32.70 -14.65 9.07
C TYR A 172 34.06 -14.78 9.75
N ARG A 173 34.82 -15.85 9.46
CA ARG A 173 36.18 -16.00 10.00
C ARG A 173 37.14 -14.93 9.44
N LEU A 174 37.05 -14.59 8.18
CA LEU A 174 37.85 -13.53 7.56
C LEU A 174 37.57 -12.17 8.22
N ASN A 175 36.28 -11.83 8.37
CA ASN A 175 35.87 -10.58 9.05
C ASN A 175 36.22 -10.52 10.55
N ALA A 176 36.42 -11.67 11.21
CA ALA A 176 36.80 -11.75 12.63
C ALA A 176 38.33 -11.65 12.85
N ILE A 177 39.12 -11.83 11.80
CA ILE A 177 40.60 -11.74 11.86
C ILE A 177 41.02 -10.28 11.55
N GLU A 178 40.20 -9.49 10.87
CA GLU A 178 40.46 -8.08 10.55
C GLU A 178 40.05 -7.08 11.67
N LYS A 179 39.49 -7.58 12.78
CA LYS A 179 39.18 -6.79 13.99
C LYS A 179 40.11 -7.19 15.14
#